data_0116813e13fe1d97e031c9bfe9af2d73
#
_entry.id   0116813e13fe1d97e031c9bfe9af2d73
#
_cell.length_a   1.000
_cell.length_b   1.000
_cell.length_c   1.000
_cell.angle_alpha   90.00
_cell.angle_beta   90.00
_cell.angle_gamma   90.00
#
_symmetry.space_group_name_H-M   'P 1'
#
loop_
_entity.id
_entity.type
_entity.pdbx_description
1 polymer ?
#
loop_
_entity_poly.entity_id
_entity_poly.type
_entity_poly.pdbx_seq_one_letter_code
_entity_poly.pdbx_strand_id
1 'polypeptide(L)'
;LPILASAVLCAGCQPASASVHYPGAIDACRLPGANLPAQLAAGTVEIPAASVKTADAKVVPEDQPGDGTEVTGCKRLFARDLGGGKANLQDYRLVTIAVVRFTDADSDQAATKASQLMTDALGDHSGVRLVTGVGDEAGFAEQWAAVRTGNVVLGVAIADGGTEAALIPAATLDNVQAAMTDMTSTLQRDFQG
;
A
#
# COMPACT_ATOMS: atom_id res chain seq x y z
N LEU A 1 -2.76 57.00 -32.12
CA LEU A 1 -3.39 55.95 -31.31
C LEU A 1 -2.49 54.72 -31.28
N PRO A 2 -1.88 54.35 -30.14
CA PRO A 2 -1.11 53.10 -30.06
C PRO A 2 -2.07 51.94 -29.69
N ILE A 3 -1.95 50.86 -30.46
CA ILE A 3 -2.64 49.60 -30.24
C ILE A 3 -1.84 48.80 -29.18
N LEU A 4 -2.41 48.64 -27.98
CA LEU A 4 -1.88 47.76 -26.95
C LEU A 4 -2.25 46.32 -27.33
N ALA A 5 -1.26 45.54 -27.70
CA ALA A 5 -1.40 44.09 -27.83
C ALA A 5 -1.38 43.45 -26.45
N SER A 6 -2.53 42.95 -25.98
CA SER A 6 -2.62 42.14 -24.78
C SER A 6 -2.10 40.75 -25.06
N ALA A 7 -0.94 40.41 -24.52
CA ALA A 7 -0.43 39.05 -24.50
C ALA A 7 -1.22 38.27 -23.44
N VAL A 8 -2.09 37.36 -23.88
CA VAL A 8 -2.71 36.35 -23.04
C VAL A 8 -1.64 35.30 -22.71
N LEU A 9 -1.07 35.37 -21.52
CA LEU A 9 -0.25 34.32 -20.93
C LEU A 9 -1.17 33.12 -20.60
N CYS A 10 -1.10 32.06 -21.40
CA CYS A 10 -1.64 30.77 -21.00
C CYS A 10 -0.82 30.22 -19.82
N ALA A 11 -1.18 30.61 -18.60
CA ALA A 11 -0.74 29.96 -17.38
C ALA A 11 -1.56 28.67 -17.24
N GLY A 12 -0.96 27.51 -17.49
CA GLY A 12 -1.63 26.25 -17.15
C GLY A 12 -1.32 25.02 -18.00
N CYS A 13 -0.38 25.07 -18.95
CA CYS A 13 0.15 23.81 -19.50
C CYS A 13 1.31 23.33 -18.64
N GLN A 14 1.02 22.75 -17.46
CA GLN A 14 1.99 21.84 -16.85
C GLN A 14 2.09 20.64 -17.79
N PRO A 15 3.33 20.26 -18.21
CA PRO A 15 3.50 19.02 -18.93
C PRO A 15 2.92 17.91 -18.05
N ALA A 16 2.02 17.11 -18.59
CA ALA A 16 1.57 15.90 -17.93
C ALA A 16 2.83 15.13 -17.52
N SER A 17 3.06 15.00 -16.23
CA SER A 17 4.18 14.18 -15.72
C SER A 17 4.01 12.82 -16.36
N ALA A 18 5.05 12.36 -17.11
CA ALA A 18 5.02 11.04 -17.72
C ALA A 18 4.64 10.05 -16.59
N SER A 19 3.58 9.29 -16.83
CA SER A 19 3.09 8.33 -15.81
C SER A 19 4.22 7.33 -15.54
N VAL A 20 4.59 7.19 -14.29
CA VAL A 20 5.59 6.20 -13.86
C VAL A 20 5.10 4.81 -14.29
N HIS A 21 5.96 4.05 -14.94
CA HIS A 21 5.65 2.70 -15.39
C HIS A 21 6.57 1.68 -14.75
N TYR A 22 5.98 0.58 -14.26
CA TYR A 22 6.68 -0.54 -13.66
C TYR A 22 6.61 -1.73 -14.62
N PRO A 23 7.70 -2.03 -15.37
CA PRO A 23 7.68 -3.01 -16.46
C PRO A 23 7.80 -4.45 -15.95
N GLY A 24 8.44 -4.67 -14.79
CA GLY A 24 8.77 -5.98 -14.26
C GLY A 24 7.86 -6.44 -13.12
N ALA A 25 7.92 -7.75 -12.82
CA ALA A 25 7.23 -8.32 -11.66
C ALA A 25 7.74 -7.71 -10.35
N ILE A 26 6.82 -7.44 -9.43
CA ILE A 26 7.10 -6.83 -8.13
C ILE A 26 6.93 -7.89 -7.04
N ASP A 27 7.97 -8.16 -6.27
CA ASP A 27 7.89 -9.03 -5.09
C ASP A 27 7.41 -8.19 -3.89
N ALA A 28 6.16 -8.40 -3.49
CA ALA A 28 5.54 -7.70 -2.37
C ALA A 28 6.32 -7.88 -1.04
N CYS A 29 7.05 -8.99 -0.86
CA CYS A 29 7.82 -9.25 0.35
C CYS A 29 9.13 -8.44 0.42
N ARG A 30 9.58 -7.85 -0.69
CA ARG A 30 10.77 -6.99 -0.73
C ARG A 30 10.47 -5.51 -0.44
N LEU A 31 9.20 -5.12 -0.44
CA LEU A 31 8.80 -3.73 -0.21
C LEU A 31 8.97 -3.26 1.24
N PRO A 32 8.63 -4.09 2.27
CA PRO A 32 8.77 -3.67 3.65
C PRO A 32 10.22 -3.43 4.04
N GLY A 33 10.50 -2.24 4.58
CA GLY A 33 11.78 -1.92 5.19
C GLY A 33 11.93 -2.51 6.60
N ALA A 34 13.12 -2.35 7.17
CA ALA A 34 13.42 -2.77 8.55
C ALA A 34 12.55 -2.05 9.61
N ASN A 35 11.95 -0.92 9.26
CA ASN A 35 11.12 -0.12 10.18
C ASN A 35 9.66 -0.63 10.27
N LEU A 36 9.22 -1.54 9.39
CA LEU A 36 7.83 -2.01 9.37
C LEU A 36 7.34 -2.51 10.74
N PRO A 37 8.12 -3.32 11.51
CA PRO A 37 7.67 -3.76 12.83
C PRO A 37 7.41 -2.60 13.79
N ALA A 38 8.27 -1.59 13.82
CA ALA A 38 8.11 -0.42 14.69
C ALA A 38 6.92 0.45 14.26
N GLN A 39 6.63 0.52 12.97
CA GLN A 39 5.55 1.31 12.41
C GLN A 39 4.19 0.64 12.58
N LEU A 40 4.07 -0.63 12.19
CA LEU A 40 2.77 -1.31 12.12
C LEU A 40 2.53 -2.34 13.23
N ALA A 41 3.57 -2.75 13.95
CA ALA A 41 3.49 -3.84 14.92
C ALA A 41 4.31 -3.56 16.20
N ALA A 42 4.25 -2.32 16.69
CA ALA A 42 4.91 -1.93 17.95
C ALA A 42 4.47 -2.82 19.11
N GLY A 43 5.42 -3.20 19.99
CA GLY A 43 5.14 -4.09 21.12
C GLY A 43 4.94 -5.56 20.73
N THR A 44 5.36 -5.95 19.54
CA THR A 44 5.31 -7.32 19.05
C THR A 44 6.67 -7.79 18.55
N VAL A 45 6.78 -9.09 18.34
CA VAL A 45 7.92 -9.73 17.68
C VAL A 45 7.43 -10.48 16.45
N GLU A 46 8.18 -10.39 15.36
CA GLU A 46 7.84 -11.13 14.14
C GLU A 46 8.06 -12.63 14.35
N ILE A 47 7.09 -13.40 13.89
CA ILE A 47 7.11 -14.85 13.96
C ILE A 47 6.84 -15.45 12.56
N PRO A 48 7.30 -16.69 12.29
CA PRO A 48 6.96 -17.36 11.03
C PRO A 48 5.44 -17.46 10.85
N ALA A 49 4.93 -17.08 9.69
CA ALA A 49 3.49 -17.07 9.40
C ALA A 49 2.82 -18.46 9.60
N ALA A 50 3.58 -19.55 9.45
CA ALA A 50 3.11 -20.91 9.73
C ALA A 50 2.88 -21.22 11.22
N SER A 51 3.32 -20.35 12.13
CA SER A 51 3.23 -20.57 13.59
C SER A 51 1.83 -20.37 14.15
N VAL A 52 0.94 -19.72 13.42
CA VAL A 52 -0.45 -19.45 13.82
C VAL A 52 -1.41 -19.87 12.73
N LYS A 53 -2.48 -20.55 13.07
CA LYS A 53 -3.61 -20.76 12.15
C LYS A 53 -4.37 -19.44 12.05
N THR A 54 -3.97 -18.60 11.11
CA THR A 54 -4.72 -17.40 10.77
C THR A 54 -5.97 -17.81 10.02
N ALA A 55 -7.14 -17.33 10.44
CA ALA A 55 -8.28 -17.32 9.54
C ALA A 55 -7.84 -16.55 8.28
N ASP A 56 -8.12 -17.11 7.10
CA ASP A 56 -7.74 -16.49 5.84
C ASP A 56 -8.29 -15.07 5.77
N ALA A 57 -7.45 -14.10 6.08
CA ALA A 57 -7.77 -12.71 5.77
C ALA A 57 -7.72 -12.60 4.24
N LYS A 58 -8.88 -12.66 3.60
CA LYS A 58 -9.03 -12.38 2.17
C LYS A 58 -8.78 -10.89 1.95
N VAL A 59 -7.54 -10.52 1.77
CA VAL A 59 -7.13 -9.13 1.53
C VAL A 59 -6.80 -8.90 0.05
N VAL A 60 -6.57 -9.98 -0.68
CA VAL A 60 -6.42 -9.96 -2.14
C VAL A 60 -7.69 -10.59 -2.70
N PRO A 61 -8.42 -9.91 -3.61
CA PRO A 61 -9.51 -10.56 -4.33
C PRO A 61 -8.99 -11.86 -4.93
N GLU A 62 -9.63 -12.99 -4.59
CA GLU A 62 -9.36 -14.28 -5.22
C GLU A 62 -9.81 -14.32 -6.68
N ASP A 63 -10.44 -13.25 -7.14
CA ASP A 63 -10.78 -13.09 -8.54
C ASP A 63 -9.48 -13.08 -9.33
N GLN A 64 -9.31 -14.15 -10.07
CA GLN A 64 -8.13 -14.38 -10.90
C GLN A 64 -7.83 -13.11 -11.67
N PRO A 65 -6.56 -12.66 -11.67
CA PRO A 65 -6.18 -11.53 -12.48
C PRO A 65 -6.63 -11.82 -13.92
N GLY A 66 -7.52 -10.98 -14.42
CA GLY A 66 -7.88 -11.00 -15.84
C GLY A 66 -6.62 -10.75 -16.67
N ASP A 67 -6.66 -11.05 -17.97
CA ASP A 67 -5.57 -10.72 -18.88
C ASP A 67 -5.10 -9.28 -18.65
N GLY A 68 -3.79 -9.11 -18.42
CA GLY A 68 -3.19 -7.80 -18.18
C GLY A 68 -3.11 -7.36 -16.72
N THR A 69 -3.25 -8.26 -15.73
CA THR A 69 -3.09 -7.95 -14.30
C THR A 69 -2.21 -8.97 -13.60
N GLU A 70 -1.24 -8.52 -12.84
CA GLU A 70 -0.43 -9.35 -11.94
C GLU A 70 -0.68 -8.94 -10.49
N VAL A 71 -0.90 -9.94 -9.63
CA VAL A 71 -1.12 -9.75 -8.20
C VAL A 71 -0.06 -10.50 -7.42
N THR A 72 0.63 -9.82 -6.52
CA THR A 72 1.56 -10.42 -5.58
C THR A 72 1.22 -10.02 -4.16
N GLY A 73 1.43 -10.91 -3.21
CA GLY A 73 1.10 -10.67 -1.82
C GLY A 73 2.20 -11.11 -0.86
N CYS A 74 2.31 -10.43 0.28
CA CYS A 74 3.19 -10.77 1.38
C CYS A 74 2.42 -10.70 2.70
N LYS A 75 2.51 -11.76 3.50
CA LYS A 75 1.92 -11.77 4.85
C LYS A 75 3.03 -11.82 5.88
N ARG A 76 3.00 -10.88 6.84
CA ARG A 76 3.92 -10.84 7.98
C ARG A 76 3.12 -10.96 9.27
N LEU A 77 3.54 -11.86 10.12
CA LEU A 77 2.84 -12.18 11.37
C LEU A 77 3.69 -11.73 12.56
N PHE A 78 3.06 -11.04 13.48
CA PHE A 78 3.68 -10.47 14.67
C PHE A 78 2.91 -10.93 15.91
N ALA A 79 3.59 -11.59 16.85
CA ALA A 79 3.00 -11.99 18.12
C ALA A 79 3.28 -10.95 19.21
N ARG A 80 2.40 -10.81 20.19
CA ARG A 80 2.59 -9.90 21.33
C ARG A 80 3.89 -10.24 22.06
N ASP A 81 4.76 -9.24 22.26
CA ASP A 81 6.00 -9.38 23.02
C ASP A 81 5.69 -9.41 24.54
N LEU A 82 6.10 -10.48 25.19
CA LEU A 82 6.03 -10.63 26.65
C LEU A 82 7.34 -10.22 27.34
N GLY A 83 8.32 -9.74 26.59
CA GLY A 83 9.65 -9.42 27.07
C GLY A 83 10.56 -10.64 27.19
N GLY A 84 11.89 -10.40 27.23
CA GLY A 84 12.89 -11.45 27.36
C GLY A 84 12.91 -12.47 26.21
N GLY A 85 12.47 -12.10 25.01
CA GLY A 85 12.41 -12.96 23.82
C GLY A 85 11.24 -13.94 23.81
N LYS A 86 10.22 -13.72 24.64
CA LYS A 86 9.01 -14.54 24.70
C LYS A 86 7.90 -13.87 23.92
N ALA A 87 7.24 -14.62 23.03
CA ALA A 87 6.09 -14.18 22.27
C ALA A 87 4.81 -14.89 22.76
N ASN A 88 3.70 -14.14 22.86
CA ASN A 88 2.39 -14.75 23.05
C ASN A 88 1.77 -15.05 21.68
N LEU A 89 1.82 -16.31 21.27
CA LEU A 89 1.28 -16.76 19.98
C LEU A 89 -0.24 -16.78 19.89
N GLN A 90 -0.94 -16.55 21.01
CA GLN A 90 -2.41 -16.48 21.04
C GLN A 90 -2.91 -15.08 20.65
N ASP A 91 -2.06 -14.06 20.78
CA ASP A 91 -2.39 -12.69 20.42
C ASP A 91 -1.41 -12.23 19.35
N TYR A 92 -1.93 -11.91 18.18
CA TYR A 92 -1.11 -11.61 17.01
C TYR A 92 -1.69 -10.49 16.18
N ARG A 93 -0.80 -9.86 15.42
CA ARG A 93 -1.12 -8.93 14.33
C ARG A 93 -0.67 -9.54 13.00
N LEU A 94 -1.58 -9.59 12.05
CA LEU A 94 -1.30 -9.94 10.67
C LEU A 94 -1.21 -8.65 9.85
N VAL A 95 -0.07 -8.43 9.21
CA VAL A 95 0.12 -7.37 8.21
C VAL A 95 0.14 -8.06 6.84
N THR A 96 -0.82 -7.72 6.01
CA THR A 96 -0.89 -8.20 4.63
C THR A 96 -0.56 -7.05 3.69
N ILE A 97 0.39 -7.29 2.78
CA ILE A 97 0.81 -6.36 1.75
C ILE A 97 0.40 -6.97 0.42
N ALA A 98 -0.30 -6.22 -0.41
CA ALA A 98 -0.73 -6.64 -1.74
C ALA A 98 -0.21 -5.64 -2.77
N VAL A 99 0.24 -6.14 -3.90
CA VAL A 99 0.63 -5.33 -5.07
C VAL A 99 -0.17 -5.81 -6.26
N VAL A 100 -0.89 -4.91 -6.88
CA VAL A 100 -1.61 -5.14 -8.13
C VAL A 100 -0.92 -4.32 -9.21
N ARG A 101 -0.37 -4.97 -10.23
CA ARG A 101 0.29 -4.33 -11.36
C ARG A 101 -0.51 -4.61 -12.64
N PHE A 102 -0.83 -3.56 -13.36
CA PHE A 102 -1.47 -3.65 -14.67
C PHE A 102 -0.39 -3.72 -15.76
N THR A 103 -0.47 -4.73 -16.63
CA THR A 103 0.57 -5.10 -17.59
C THR A 103 0.18 -4.83 -19.03
N ASP A 104 -0.85 -3.98 -19.23
CA ASP A 104 -1.27 -3.58 -20.58
C ASP A 104 -0.10 -2.98 -21.37
N ALA A 105 -0.03 -3.28 -22.67
CA ALA A 105 1.00 -2.77 -23.54
C ALA A 105 0.94 -1.23 -23.68
N ASP A 106 -0.24 -0.66 -23.48
CA ASP A 106 -0.48 0.77 -23.42
C ASP A 106 -0.36 1.24 -21.96
N SER A 107 0.65 2.06 -21.68
CA SER A 107 0.92 2.59 -20.33
C SER A 107 -0.21 3.45 -19.79
N ASP A 108 -0.92 4.20 -20.65
CA ASP A 108 -2.02 5.07 -20.23
C ASP A 108 -3.26 4.23 -19.87
N GLN A 109 -3.48 3.13 -20.59
CA GLN A 109 -4.53 2.18 -20.27
C GLN A 109 -4.25 1.47 -18.95
N ALA A 110 -3.01 1.02 -18.72
CA ALA A 110 -2.59 0.40 -17.48
C ALA A 110 -2.75 1.35 -16.27
N ALA A 111 -2.33 2.61 -16.43
CA ALA A 111 -2.49 3.64 -15.39
C ALA A 111 -3.97 3.96 -15.11
N THR A 112 -4.82 3.98 -16.15
CA THR A 112 -6.26 4.19 -16.02
C THR A 112 -6.94 3.06 -15.22
N LYS A 113 -6.58 1.81 -15.51
CA LYS A 113 -7.08 0.65 -14.74
C LYS A 113 -6.62 0.69 -13.28
N ALA A 114 -5.37 1.10 -13.02
CA ALA A 114 -4.86 1.27 -11.67
C ALA A 114 -5.62 2.37 -10.91
N SER A 115 -5.95 3.49 -11.57
CA SER A 115 -6.76 4.56 -10.97
C SER A 115 -8.19 4.11 -10.69
N GLN A 116 -8.79 3.31 -11.56
CA GLN A 116 -10.12 2.75 -11.32
C GLN A 116 -10.12 1.82 -10.10
N LEU A 117 -9.15 0.88 -10.02
CA LEU A 117 -9.00 0.00 -8.84
C LEU A 117 -8.82 0.82 -7.55
N MET A 118 -8.02 1.89 -7.60
CA MET A 118 -7.82 2.77 -6.45
C MET A 118 -9.13 3.47 -6.05
N THR A 119 -9.90 3.96 -7.00
CA THR A 119 -11.20 4.60 -6.75
C THR A 119 -12.18 3.63 -6.09
N ASP A 120 -12.26 2.40 -6.59
CA ASP A 120 -13.12 1.36 -6.04
C ASP A 120 -12.68 1.00 -4.61
N ALA A 121 -11.37 0.79 -4.39
CA ALA A 121 -10.83 0.50 -3.06
C ALA A 121 -11.09 1.63 -2.05
N LEU A 122 -10.97 2.88 -2.46
CA LEU A 122 -11.27 4.03 -1.61
C LEU A 122 -12.76 4.15 -1.30
N GLY A 123 -13.64 3.76 -2.25
CA GLY A 123 -15.09 3.79 -2.06
C GLY A 123 -15.61 2.71 -1.11
N ASP A 124 -14.93 1.57 -1.04
CA ASP A 124 -15.33 0.42 -0.22
C ASP A 124 -14.97 0.58 1.27
N HIS A 125 -14.07 1.51 1.61
CA HIS A 125 -13.59 1.71 2.98
C HIS A 125 -14.10 3.02 3.59
N SER A 126 -14.81 2.90 4.73
CA SER A 126 -15.23 4.08 5.49
C SER A 126 -14.06 4.67 6.29
N GLY A 127 -14.07 5.99 6.50
CA GLY A 127 -13.08 6.68 7.33
C GLY A 127 -11.72 6.85 6.66
N VAL A 128 -11.62 6.65 5.36
CA VAL A 128 -10.38 6.86 4.60
C VAL A 128 -10.05 8.34 4.54
N ARG A 129 -8.81 8.67 4.88
CA ARG A 129 -8.21 10.00 4.70
C ARG A 129 -7.37 10.00 3.43
N LEU A 130 -7.72 10.87 2.49
CA LEU A 130 -6.91 11.10 1.30
C LEU A 130 -5.67 11.91 1.65
N VAL A 131 -4.51 11.53 1.12
CA VAL A 131 -3.22 12.18 1.37
C VAL A 131 -2.53 12.47 0.05
N THR A 132 -1.89 13.63 -0.04
CA THR A 132 -1.07 14.04 -1.18
C THR A 132 0.41 13.82 -0.89
N GLY A 133 1.22 13.59 -1.93
CA GLY A 133 2.67 13.45 -1.81
C GLY A 133 3.15 12.03 -1.51
N VAL A 134 2.25 11.05 -1.49
CA VAL A 134 2.60 9.63 -1.44
C VAL A 134 2.03 8.96 -2.68
N GLY A 135 2.89 8.64 -3.65
CA GLY A 135 2.46 8.21 -4.98
C GLY A 135 1.63 9.25 -5.72
N ASP A 136 0.83 8.80 -6.68
CA ASP A 136 -0.08 9.63 -7.46
C ASP A 136 -1.43 9.83 -6.75
N GLU A 137 -1.91 8.78 -6.07
CA GLU A 137 -3.13 8.75 -5.28
C GLU A 137 -2.88 7.92 -4.01
N ALA A 138 -3.35 8.39 -2.86
CA ALA A 138 -3.19 7.67 -1.60
C ALA A 138 -4.39 7.85 -0.67
N GLY A 139 -4.81 6.75 -0.03
CA GLY A 139 -5.82 6.74 1.01
C GLY A 139 -5.41 5.88 2.20
N PHE A 140 -5.67 6.39 3.40
CA PHE A 140 -5.24 5.78 4.65
C PHE A 140 -6.37 5.70 5.65
N ALA A 141 -6.44 4.58 6.35
CA ALA A 141 -7.24 4.34 7.55
C ALA A 141 -6.36 3.62 8.59
N GLU A 142 -6.83 3.44 9.83
CA GLU A 142 -6.01 2.84 10.90
C GLU A 142 -5.56 1.40 10.61
N GLN A 143 -6.36 0.65 9.87
CA GLN A 143 -6.09 -0.77 9.58
C GLN A 143 -5.96 -1.07 8.09
N TRP A 144 -5.98 -0.03 7.27
CA TRP A 144 -5.93 -0.19 5.83
C TRP A 144 -5.30 1.02 5.16
N ALA A 145 -4.56 0.76 4.09
CA ALA A 145 -4.03 1.81 3.23
C ALA A 145 -3.88 1.32 1.80
N ALA A 146 -4.05 2.23 0.85
CA ALA A 146 -3.68 1.99 -0.54
C ALA A 146 -2.98 3.21 -1.13
N VAL A 147 -2.02 2.95 -2.02
CA VAL A 147 -1.27 3.95 -2.78
C VAL A 147 -1.19 3.49 -4.22
N ARG A 148 -1.56 4.37 -5.14
CA ARG A 148 -1.31 4.18 -6.56
C ARG A 148 -0.05 4.93 -6.99
N THR A 149 0.76 4.30 -7.82
CA THR A 149 1.87 4.93 -8.53
C THR A 149 1.97 4.32 -9.91
N GLY A 150 1.74 5.14 -10.95
CA GLY A 150 1.68 4.69 -12.33
C GLY A 150 0.64 3.59 -12.55
N ASN A 151 1.12 2.44 -13.06
CA ASN A 151 0.32 1.24 -13.33
C ASN A 151 0.23 0.25 -12.14
N VAL A 152 0.60 0.68 -10.94
CA VAL A 152 0.64 -0.18 -9.73
C VAL A 152 -0.24 0.39 -8.63
N VAL A 153 -0.98 -0.50 -7.95
CA VAL A 153 -1.65 -0.22 -6.67
C VAL A 153 -1.01 -1.10 -5.60
N LEU A 154 -0.47 -0.44 -4.58
CA LEU A 154 0.08 -1.05 -3.37
C LEU A 154 -0.93 -0.91 -2.25
N GLY A 155 -1.34 -2.03 -1.64
CA GLY A 155 -2.26 -2.07 -0.51
C GLY A 155 -1.63 -2.68 0.73
N VAL A 156 -2.05 -2.20 1.90
CA VAL A 156 -1.74 -2.79 3.21
C VAL A 156 -3.03 -2.96 3.99
N ALA A 157 -3.17 -4.12 4.61
CA ALA A 157 -4.22 -4.37 5.59
C ALA A 157 -3.62 -4.94 6.88
N ILE A 158 -4.17 -4.51 8.00
CA ILE A 158 -3.77 -4.91 9.35
C ILE A 158 -4.96 -5.60 9.99
N ALA A 159 -4.75 -6.80 10.52
CA ALA A 159 -5.75 -7.53 11.26
C ALA A 159 -5.16 -8.05 12.58
N ASP A 160 -5.83 -7.78 13.68
CA ASP A 160 -5.46 -8.28 14.99
C ASP A 160 -6.32 -9.51 15.32
N GLY A 161 -5.70 -10.52 15.90
CA GLY A 161 -6.37 -11.76 16.30
C GLY A 161 -5.90 -12.26 17.66
N GLY A 162 -6.76 -13.05 18.29
CA GLY A 162 -6.51 -13.60 19.61
C GLY A 162 -7.46 -13.09 20.69
N THR A 163 -7.35 -13.65 21.88
CA THR A 163 -8.26 -13.34 23.01
C THR A 163 -7.94 -12.01 23.68
N GLU A 164 -6.70 -11.57 23.60
CA GLU A 164 -6.17 -10.33 24.17
C GLU A 164 -5.53 -9.44 23.10
N ALA A 165 -6.00 -9.53 21.85
CA ALA A 165 -5.48 -8.75 20.72
C ALA A 165 -5.51 -7.23 21.00
N ALA A 166 -6.47 -6.76 21.80
CA ALA A 166 -6.56 -5.37 22.25
C ALA A 166 -5.34 -4.88 23.08
N LEU A 167 -4.49 -5.80 23.56
CA LEU A 167 -3.24 -5.46 24.25
C LEU A 167 -2.09 -5.19 23.28
N ILE A 168 -2.25 -5.46 21.99
CA ILE A 168 -1.30 -5.02 20.95
C ILE A 168 -1.63 -3.56 20.65
N PRO A 169 -0.66 -2.62 20.81
CA PRO A 169 -0.90 -1.23 20.53
C PRO A 169 -1.43 -1.02 19.10
N ALA A 170 -2.52 -0.29 18.94
CA ALA A 170 -3.07 0.00 17.63
C ALA A 170 -2.05 0.74 16.76
N ALA A 171 -1.99 0.40 15.48
CA ALA A 171 -1.23 1.19 14.52
C ALA A 171 -1.93 2.55 14.35
N THR A 172 -1.22 3.65 14.54
CA THR A 172 -1.78 4.97 14.30
C THR A 172 -1.81 5.27 12.80
N LEU A 173 -2.66 6.20 12.40
CA LEU A 173 -2.72 6.66 11.01
C LEU A 173 -1.35 7.15 10.50
N ASP A 174 -0.62 7.88 11.34
CA ASP A 174 0.72 8.38 10.99
C ASP A 174 1.72 7.24 10.77
N ASN A 175 1.63 6.17 11.57
CA ASN A 175 2.46 4.98 11.41
C ASN A 175 2.14 4.22 10.13
N VAL A 176 0.87 4.08 9.79
CA VAL A 176 0.42 3.46 8.52
C VAL A 176 0.91 4.30 7.35
N GLN A 177 0.78 5.62 7.41
CA GLN A 177 1.29 6.52 6.38
C GLN A 177 2.81 6.42 6.22
N ALA A 178 3.57 6.38 7.32
CA ALA A 178 5.02 6.23 7.29
C ALA A 178 5.43 4.91 6.63
N ALA A 179 4.79 3.78 6.99
CA ALA A 179 5.07 2.49 6.40
C ALA A 179 4.78 2.46 4.89
N MET A 180 3.66 3.05 4.45
CA MET A 180 3.31 3.14 3.04
C MET A 180 4.27 4.04 2.26
N THR A 181 4.72 5.14 2.85
CA THR A 181 5.71 6.03 2.25
C THR A 181 7.04 5.30 2.03
N ASP A 182 7.51 4.54 3.02
CA ASP A 182 8.74 3.75 2.93
C ASP A 182 8.61 2.67 1.83
N MET A 183 7.49 1.93 1.79
CA MET A 183 7.26 0.90 0.78
C MET A 183 7.10 1.49 -0.63
N THR A 184 6.41 2.62 -0.77
CA THR A 184 6.29 3.32 -2.06
C THR A 184 7.64 3.81 -2.56
N SER A 185 8.48 4.34 -1.67
CA SER A 185 9.85 4.75 -2.00
C SER A 185 10.72 3.57 -2.43
N THR A 186 10.56 2.41 -1.77
CA THR A 186 11.24 1.17 -2.17
C THR A 186 10.76 0.69 -3.53
N LEU A 187 9.45 0.72 -3.78
CA LEU A 187 8.86 0.37 -5.07
C LEU A 187 9.44 1.25 -6.19
N GLN A 188 9.48 2.56 -5.99
CA GLN A 188 10.02 3.51 -6.97
C GLN A 188 11.52 3.29 -7.22
N ARG A 189 12.31 3.08 -6.18
CA ARG A 189 13.76 2.92 -6.30
C ARG A 189 14.17 1.59 -6.95
N ASP A 190 13.51 0.48 -6.60
CA ASP A 190 13.98 -0.87 -6.90
C ASP A 190 13.27 -1.52 -8.11
N PHE A 191 12.12 -1.00 -8.52
CA PHE A 191 11.26 -1.61 -9.54
C PHE A 191 10.85 -0.66 -10.67
N GLN A 192 11.13 0.64 -10.57
CA GLN A 192 10.89 1.58 -11.65
C GLN A 192 11.90 1.35 -12.76
N GLY A 193 11.44 1.19 -14.00
CA GLY A 193 12.25 1.02 -15.21
C GLY A 193 12.78 2.33 -15.79
#